data_a98aaecb25740a504396f2d4d7e42fa0
#
_entry.id   a98aaecb25740a504396f2d4d7e42fa0
#
_cell.length_a   1.000
_cell.length_b   1.000
_cell.length_c   1.000
_cell.angle_alpha   90.00
_cell.angle_beta   90.00
_cell.angle_gamma   90.00
#
_symmetry.space_group_name_H-M   'P 1'
#
loop_
_entity.id
_entity.type
_entity.pdbx_description
1 polymer ?
#
loop_
_entity_poly.entity_id
_entity_poly.type
_entity_poly.pdbx_seq_one_letter_code
_entity_poly.pdbx_strand_id
1 'polypeptide(L)'
;MTSTETFIHPTANIHLSAVIGQGCKIWINVQVREGAKIGDDSIISKDVYIDCDVSIGNGCKIQNSVSVYHGVTIGDLVFVGPNVSFTNDKVPRAFNAEWIVTPTVVEEGASIGANATIICGVTIGAYSMIAAGAVVTKDV
;
A
#
# COMPACT_ATOMS: atom_id res chain seq x y z
N MET A 1 -17.55 -7.60 18.78
CA MET A 1 -16.86 -8.84 18.40
C MET A 1 -16.27 -8.67 17.00
N THR A 2 -14.97 -8.71 16.87
CA THR A 2 -14.31 -8.65 15.56
C THR A 2 -14.43 -10.01 14.88
N SER A 3 -14.93 -9.98 13.64
CA SER A 3 -14.97 -11.20 12.82
C SER A 3 -13.54 -11.59 12.43
N THR A 4 -13.21 -12.88 12.57
CA THR A 4 -11.94 -13.42 12.07
C THR A 4 -12.02 -13.82 10.60
N GLU A 5 -13.23 -13.78 10.03
CA GLU A 5 -13.42 -14.11 8.62
C GLU A 5 -12.96 -12.99 7.71
N THR A 6 -12.18 -13.35 6.71
CA THR A 6 -11.78 -12.43 5.67
C THR A 6 -12.86 -12.36 4.61
N PHE A 7 -13.29 -11.15 4.29
CA PHE A 7 -14.20 -10.89 3.17
C PHE A 7 -13.39 -10.53 1.94
N ILE A 8 -13.65 -11.21 0.84
CA ILE A 8 -13.03 -10.91 -0.45
C ILE A 8 -14.15 -10.74 -1.46
N HIS A 9 -14.28 -9.53 -2.02
CA HIS A 9 -15.30 -9.26 -3.03
C HIS A 9 -15.07 -10.15 -4.26
N PRO A 10 -16.13 -10.67 -4.89
CA PRO A 10 -16.00 -11.59 -6.03
C PRO A 10 -15.19 -11.05 -7.22
N THR A 11 -15.13 -9.73 -7.40
CA THR A 11 -14.34 -9.10 -8.48
C THR A 11 -12.87 -8.94 -8.14
N ALA A 12 -12.48 -9.13 -6.88
CA ALA A 12 -11.09 -9.00 -6.50
C ALA A 12 -10.26 -10.11 -7.14
N ASN A 13 -9.09 -9.73 -7.67
CA ASN A 13 -8.16 -10.66 -8.29
C ASN A 13 -6.95 -10.82 -7.39
N ILE A 14 -6.90 -11.92 -6.64
CA ILE A 14 -5.82 -12.19 -5.70
C ILE A 14 -5.02 -13.37 -6.22
N HIS A 15 -3.72 -13.14 -6.48
CA HIS A 15 -2.85 -14.23 -6.93
C HIS A 15 -2.78 -15.31 -5.84
N LEU A 16 -2.75 -16.56 -6.26
CA LEU A 16 -2.79 -17.67 -5.31
C LEU A 16 -1.57 -17.74 -4.37
N SER A 17 -0.45 -17.13 -4.74
CA SER A 17 0.73 -17.06 -3.86
C SER A 17 0.69 -15.89 -2.87
N ALA A 18 -0.29 -14.98 -2.99
CA ALA A 18 -0.46 -13.89 -2.04
C ALA A 18 -1.02 -14.43 -0.71
N VAL A 19 -0.61 -13.83 0.40
CA VAL A 19 -1.06 -14.21 1.73
C VAL A 19 -1.92 -13.08 2.30
N ILE A 20 -3.19 -13.39 2.57
CA ILE A 20 -4.14 -12.46 3.17
C ILE A 20 -4.43 -12.95 4.59
N GLY A 21 -4.23 -12.08 5.57
CA GLY A 21 -4.48 -12.39 6.97
C GLY A 21 -5.96 -12.58 7.30
N GLN A 22 -6.26 -12.87 8.55
CA GLN A 22 -7.61 -13.05 9.07
C GLN A 22 -8.29 -11.71 9.27
N GLY A 23 -9.62 -11.66 9.15
CA GLY A 23 -10.41 -10.47 9.44
C GLY A 23 -10.25 -9.34 8.45
N CYS A 24 -9.60 -9.57 7.32
CA CYS A 24 -9.42 -8.55 6.29
C CYS A 24 -10.71 -8.32 5.50
N LYS A 25 -10.82 -7.13 4.91
CA LYS A 25 -11.90 -6.79 3.97
C LYS A 25 -11.27 -6.29 2.68
N ILE A 26 -11.45 -7.07 1.63
CA ILE A 26 -10.92 -6.77 0.28
C ILE A 26 -12.10 -6.43 -0.62
N TRP A 27 -12.15 -5.20 -1.11
CA TRP A 27 -13.32 -4.68 -1.81
C TRP A 27 -13.25 -4.87 -3.34
N ILE A 28 -14.22 -4.30 -4.03
CA ILE A 28 -14.41 -4.46 -5.47
C ILE A 28 -13.18 -4.04 -6.28
N ASN A 29 -12.85 -4.83 -7.28
CA ASN A 29 -11.78 -4.57 -8.26
C ASN A 29 -10.39 -4.40 -7.65
N VAL A 30 -10.14 -4.91 -6.47
CA VAL A 30 -8.80 -4.95 -5.89
C VAL A 30 -7.98 -6.01 -6.63
N GLN A 31 -6.74 -5.66 -6.97
CA GLN A 31 -5.78 -6.63 -7.49
C GLN A 31 -4.62 -6.79 -6.53
N VAL A 32 -4.33 -8.03 -6.15
CA VAL A 32 -3.17 -8.38 -5.30
C VAL A 32 -2.30 -9.34 -6.07
N ARG A 33 -1.06 -8.95 -6.29
CA ARG A 33 -0.14 -9.72 -7.11
C ARG A 33 0.61 -10.79 -6.33
N GLU A 34 1.42 -11.52 -7.06
CA GLU A 34 2.20 -12.65 -6.56
C GLU A 34 3.15 -12.22 -5.42
N GLY A 35 3.21 -13.03 -4.39
CA GLY A 35 4.11 -12.86 -3.25
C GLY A 35 3.74 -11.73 -2.29
N ALA A 36 2.67 -10.98 -2.56
CA ALA A 36 2.22 -9.92 -1.66
C ALA A 36 1.69 -10.50 -0.34
N LYS A 37 1.88 -9.77 0.74
CA LYS A 37 1.42 -10.16 2.08
C LYS A 37 0.63 -9.01 2.70
N ILE A 38 -0.57 -9.33 3.18
CA ILE A 38 -1.43 -8.40 3.89
C ILE A 38 -1.72 -9.00 5.26
N GLY A 39 -1.42 -8.26 6.32
CA GLY A 39 -1.63 -8.70 7.69
C GLY A 39 -3.10 -8.75 8.09
N ASP A 40 -3.35 -9.15 9.35
CA ASP A 40 -4.70 -9.33 9.88
C ASP A 40 -5.45 -7.99 10.00
N ASP A 41 -6.77 -8.06 9.91
CA ASP A 41 -7.69 -6.95 10.19
C ASP A 41 -7.45 -5.70 9.31
N SER A 42 -6.84 -5.86 8.16
CA SER A 42 -6.61 -4.77 7.22
C SER A 42 -7.77 -4.62 6.24
N ILE A 43 -8.02 -3.38 5.84
CA ILE A 43 -9.07 -3.04 4.87
C ILE A 43 -8.39 -2.52 3.60
N ILE A 44 -8.67 -3.18 2.49
CA ILE A 44 -8.18 -2.79 1.18
C ILE A 44 -9.39 -2.35 0.37
N SER A 45 -9.48 -1.06 0.12
CA SER A 45 -10.66 -0.45 -0.50
C SER A 45 -10.68 -0.65 -2.01
N LYS A 46 -11.73 -0.19 -2.67
CA LYS A 46 -11.97 -0.48 -4.09
C LYS A 46 -10.83 0.05 -4.98
N ASP A 47 -10.58 -0.67 -6.05
CA ASP A 47 -9.64 -0.28 -7.10
C ASP A 47 -8.19 -0.13 -6.61
N VAL A 48 -7.85 -0.70 -5.46
CA VAL A 48 -6.47 -0.71 -4.96
C VAL A 48 -5.66 -1.77 -5.71
N TYR A 49 -4.45 -1.41 -6.08
CA TYR A 49 -3.47 -2.31 -6.67
C TYR A 49 -2.34 -2.57 -5.69
N ILE A 50 -2.11 -3.82 -5.37
CA ILE A 50 -0.99 -4.28 -4.53
C ILE A 50 -0.04 -5.07 -5.41
N ASP A 51 1.13 -4.52 -5.63
CA ASP A 51 2.14 -5.08 -6.53
C ASP A 51 2.82 -6.32 -5.93
N CYS A 52 3.64 -6.98 -6.72
CA CYS A 52 4.34 -8.19 -6.29
C CYS A 52 5.26 -7.91 -5.09
N ASP A 53 5.32 -8.87 -4.19
CA ASP A 53 6.18 -8.89 -3.00
C ASP A 53 5.99 -7.68 -2.05
N VAL A 54 4.91 -6.92 -2.19
CA VAL A 54 4.57 -5.85 -1.25
C VAL A 54 4.15 -6.45 0.08
N SER A 55 4.62 -5.85 1.17
CA SER A 55 4.22 -6.22 2.52
C SER A 55 3.42 -5.11 3.17
N ILE A 56 2.22 -5.44 3.63
CA ILE A 56 1.31 -4.56 4.37
C ILE A 56 1.03 -5.20 5.71
N GLY A 57 1.20 -4.45 6.80
CA GLY A 57 1.04 -4.94 8.16
C GLY A 57 -0.41 -5.17 8.57
N ASN A 58 -0.61 -5.35 9.89
CA ASN A 58 -1.91 -5.58 10.51
C ASN A 58 -2.67 -4.27 10.71
N GLY A 59 -4.00 -4.32 10.65
CA GLY A 59 -4.87 -3.19 10.99
C GLY A 59 -4.72 -1.97 10.07
N CYS A 60 -4.21 -2.15 8.87
CA CYS A 60 -4.04 -1.06 7.91
C CYS A 60 -5.35 -0.73 7.20
N LYS A 61 -5.46 0.52 6.76
CA LYS A 61 -6.55 0.97 5.89
C LYS A 61 -5.96 1.61 4.66
N ILE A 62 -6.06 0.90 3.53
CA ILE A 62 -5.62 1.40 2.23
C ILE A 62 -6.86 1.82 1.47
N GLN A 63 -7.02 3.11 1.22
CA GLN A 63 -8.23 3.69 0.66
C GLN A 63 -8.28 3.56 -0.86
N ASN A 64 -9.38 4.02 -1.44
CA ASN A 64 -9.71 3.83 -2.87
C ASN A 64 -8.60 4.29 -3.80
N SER A 65 -8.38 3.52 -4.85
CA SER A 65 -7.55 3.90 -6.00
C SER A 65 -6.08 4.16 -5.67
N VAL A 66 -5.57 3.52 -4.64
CA VAL A 66 -4.14 3.56 -4.30
C VAL A 66 -3.44 2.41 -5.00
N SER A 67 -2.29 2.70 -5.61
CA SER A 67 -1.38 1.67 -6.11
C SER A 67 -0.17 1.59 -5.20
N VAL A 68 0.05 0.42 -4.60
CA VAL A 68 1.20 0.16 -3.75
C VAL A 68 2.20 -0.66 -4.57
N TYR A 69 3.21 0.02 -5.09
CA TYR A 69 4.16 -0.59 -6.03
C TYR A 69 5.22 -1.43 -5.33
N HIS A 70 5.78 -2.34 -6.09
CA HIS A 70 6.93 -3.14 -5.65
C HIS A 70 8.05 -2.24 -5.11
N GLY A 71 8.57 -2.59 -3.93
CA GLY A 71 9.55 -1.78 -3.20
C GLY A 71 8.95 -0.99 -2.04
N VAL A 72 7.63 -0.90 -1.94
CA VAL A 72 6.95 -0.24 -0.82
C VAL A 72 6.68 -1.25 0.29
N THR A 73 7.04 -0.90 1.52
CA THR A 73 6.73 -1.68 2.73
C THR A 73 5.90 -0.81 3.66
N ILE A 74 4.77 -1.34 4.10
CA ILE A 74 3.83 -0.64 4.99
C ILE A 74 3.73 -1.42 6.31
N GLY A 75 4.04 -0.76 7.42
CA GLY A 75 3.95 -1.33 8.76
C GLY A 75 2.51 -1.48 9.25
N ASP A 76 2.36 -1.78 10.53
CA ASP A 76 1.05 -1.96 11.16
C ASP A 76 0.32 -0.62 11.35
N LEU A 77 -1.01 -0.67 11.39
CA LEU A 77 -1.88 0.46 11.76
C LEU A 77 -1.67 1.71 10.90
N VAL A 78 -1.30 1.52 9.65
CA VAL A 78 -1.07 2.63 8.71
C VAL A 78 -2.37 2.97 7.98
N PHE A 79 -2.65 4.25 7.87
CA PHE A 79 -3.73 4.78 7.04
C PHE A 79 -3.15 5.39 5.77
N VAL A 80 -3.63 4.94 4.61
CA VAL A 80 -3.28 5.54 3.31
C VAL A 80 -4.55 6.09 2.69
N GLY A 81 -4.61 7.40 2.55
CA GLY A 81 -5.79 8.11 2.03
C GLY A 81 -6.05 7.81 0.56
N PRO A 82 -7.26 8.11 0.07
CA PRO A 82 -7.63 7.85 -1.32
C PRO A 82 -6.74 8.62 -2.29
N ASN A 83 -6.45 7.97 -3.41
CA ASN A 83 -5.65 8.53 -4.50
C ASN A 83 -4.21 8.91 -4.11
N VAL A 84 -3.69 8.42 -2.99
CA VAL A 84 -2.28 8.55 -2.67
C VAL A 84 -1.46 7.85 -3.75
N SER A 85 -0.40 8.51 -4.21
CA SER A 85 0.48 7.96 -5.23
C SER A 85 1.82 7.60 -4.63
N PHE A 86 2.14 6.30 -4.62
CA PHE A 86 3.51 5.84 -4.39
C PHE A 86 4.27 5.82 -5.70
N THR A 87 5.57 5.88 -5.63
CA THR A 87 6.48 5.73 -6.77
C THR A 87 7.55 4.69 -6.42
N ASN A 88 8.25 4.17 -7.41
CA ASN A 88 9.37 3.23 -7.17
C ASN A 88 10.54 3.41 -8.13
N ASP A 89 10.44 4.37 -9.04
CA ASP A 89 11.52 4.76 -9.93
C ASP A 89 11.87 6.23 -9.69
N LYS A 90 13.08 6.48 -9.24
CA LYS A 90 13.51 7.83 -8.85
C LYS A 90 13.75 8.75 -10.04
N VAL A 91 14.13 8.17 -11.18
CA VAL A 91 14.40 8.92 -12.42
C VAL A 91 13.68 8.21 -13.56
N PRO A 92 12.34 8.32 -13.62
CA PRO A 92 11.57 7.56 -14.58
C PRO A 92 11.82 8.03 -16.02
N ARG A 93 12.18 7.08 -16.87
CA ARG A 93 12.36 7.27 -18.30
C ARG A 93 11.84 6.03 -19.02
N ALA A 94 10.91 6.20 -19.92
CA ALA A 94 10.34 5.08 -20.68
C ALA A 94 11.39 4.28 -21.43
N PHE A 95 12.45 4.94 -21.88
CA PHE A 95 13.52 4.31 -22.64
C PHE A 95 14.59 3.62 -21.75
N ASN A 96 14.52 3.73 -20.43
CA ASN A 96 15.48 3.10 -19.53
C ASN A 96 15.02 1.68 -19.18
N ALA A 97 15.58 0.68 -19.87
CA ALA A 97 15.26 -0.72 -19.61
C ALA A 97 15.94 -1.28 -18.34
N GLU A 98 16.90 -0.57 -17.80
CA GLU A 98 17.71 -1.02 -16.66
C GLU A 98 17.42 -0.21 -15.37
N TRP A 99 16.21 0.33 -15.26
CA TRP A 99 15.85 1.08 -14.06
C TRP A 99 15.83 0.19 -12.82
N ILE A 100 16.11 0.78 -11.69
CA ILE A 100 16.22 0.07 -10.41
C ILE A 100 15.11 0.54 -9.48
N VAL A 101 14.45 -0.42 -8.82
CA VAL A 101 13.45 -0.11 -7.79
C VAL A 101 14.12 0.61 -6.62
N THR A 102 13.61 1.79 -6.28
CA THR A 102 14.00 2.52 -5.08
C THR A 102 12.94 2.32 -4.01
N PRO A 103 13.26 1.68 -2.87
CA PRO A 103 12.27 1.30 -1.88
C PRO A 103 11.76 2.50 -1.07
N THR A 104 10.56 2.32 -0.52
CA THR A 104 9.91 3.26 0.39
C THR A 104 9.39 2.50 1.60
N VAL A 105 9.57 3.07 2.78
CA VAL A 105 9.08 2.47 4.02
C VAL A 105 8.09 3.41 4.69
N VAL A 106 6.94 2.86 5.06
CA VAL A 106 5.94 3.56 5.88
C VAL A 106 5.86 2.82 7.21
N GLU A 107 6.25 3.48 8.28
CA GLU A 107 6.34 2.86 9.59
C GLU A 107 5.00 2.84 10.32
N GLU A 108 4.94 2.06 11.41
CA GLU A 108 3.74 1.81 12.20
C GLU A 108 2.98 3.10 12.54
N GLY A 109 1.67 3.06 12.39
CA GLY A 109 0.77 4.14 12.84
C GLY A 109 0.81 5.41 11.99
N ALA A 110 1.61 5.46 10.92
CA ALA A 110 1.63 6.62 10.06
C ALA A 110 0.31 6.81 9.32
N SER A 111 -0.05 8.06 9.06
CA SER A 111 -1.25 8.43 8.30
C SER A 111 -0.87 9.30 7.11
N ILE A 112 -1.30 8.91 5.92
CA ILE A 112 -1.03 9.65 4.70
C ILE A 112 -2.34 10.21 4.15
N GLY A 113 -2.44 11.53 4.09
CA GLY A 113 -3.65 12.22 3.63
C GLY A 113 -3.94 12.01 2.15
N ALA A 114 -5.20 12.22 1.77
CA ALA A 114 -5.67 12.03 0.40
C ALA A 114 -4.84 12.80 -0.63
N ASN A 115 -4.62 12.19 -1.79
CA ASN A 115 -3.90 12.79 -2.92
C ASN A 115 -2.44 13.18 -2.65
N ALA A 116 -1.84 12.71 -1.55
CA ALA A 116 -0.42 12.92 -1.33
C ALA A 116 0.40 12.10 -2.33
N THR A 117 1.57 12.60 -2.69
CA THR A 117 2.51 11.91 -3.57
C THR A 117 3.77 11.59 -2.78
N ILE A 118 4.13 10.32 -2.75
CA ILE A 118 5.31 9.84 -2.02
C ILE A 118 6.40 9.50 -3.03
N ILE A 119 7.42 10.32 -3.08
CA ILE A 119 8.59 10.04 -3.91
C ILE A 119 9.39 8.92 -3.24
N CYS A 120 9.76 7.92 -4.02
CA CYS A 120 10.47 6.76 -3.49
C CYS A 120 11.82 7.10 -2.86
N GLY A 121 12.29 6.22 -2.01
CA GLY A 121 13.55 6.39 -1.28
C GLY A 121 13.39 7.09 0.06
N VAL A 122 12.15 7.34 0.51
CA VAL A 122 11.89 7.98 1.80
C VAL A 122 11.38 6.98 2.82
N THR A 123 11.59 7.31 4.09
CA THR A 123 10.92 6.65 5.22
C THR A 123 9.92 7.63 5.83
N ILE A 124 8.67 7.21 5.90
CA ILE A 124 7.63 7.93 6.65
C ILE A 124 7.62 7.33 8.04
N GLY A 125 8.08 8.11 9.02
CA GLY A 125 8.31 7.64 10.39
C GLY A 125 7.03 7.27 11.11
N ALA A 126 7.19 6.49 12.17
CA ALA A 126 6.09 5.99 12.98
C ALA A 126 5.21 7.13 13.48
N TYR A 127 3.90 6.94 13.38
CA TYR A 127 2.85 7.89 13.83
C TYR A 127 2.93 9.28 13.19
N SER A 128 3.67 9.44 12.10
CA SER A 128 3.71 10.68 11.33
C SER A 128 2.37 10.95 10.63
N MET A 129 2.06 12.21 10.44
CA MET A 129 0.91 12.64 9.65
C MET A 129 1.35 13.42 8.42
N ILE A 130 1.01 12.91 7.25
CA ILE A 130 1.26 13.57 5.97
C ILE A 130 -0.03 14.28 5.57
N ALA A 131 0.05 15.59 5.34
CA ALA A 131 -1.11 16.37 4.94
C ALA A 131 -1.65 15.94 3.57
N ALA A 132 -2.95 16.07 3.37
CA ALA A 132 -3.58 15.84 2.08
C ALA A 132 -2.91 16.72 1.00
N GLY A 133 -2.66 16.14 -0.16
CA GLY A 133 -2.05 16.83 -1.28
C GLY A 133 -0.55 17.13 -1.15
N ALA A 134 0.10 16.70 -0.08
CA ALA A 134 1.53 16.91 0.11
C ALA A 134 2.36 16.12 -0.90
N VAL A 135 3.52 16.65 -1.27
CA VAL A 135 4.54 15.92 -2.01
C VAL A 135 5.70 15.65 -1.05
N VAL A 136 5.91 14.38 -0.71
CA VAL A 136 6.94 13.95 0.24
C VAL A 136 8.19 13.58 -0.54
N THR A 137 9.27 14.35 -0.35
CA THR A 137 10.53 14.17 -1.08
C THR A 137 11.69 13.77 -0.19
N LYS A 138 11.47 13.70 1.11
CA LYS A 138 12.49 13.33 2.10
C LYS A 138 11.82 12.69 3.30
N ASP A 139 12.61 12.07 4.17
CA ASP A 139 12.12 11.40 5.36
C ASP A 139 11.29 12.33 6.26
N VAL A 140 10.30 11.73 6.88
CA VAL A 140 9.40 12.42 7.81
C VAL A 140 9.51 11.78 9.19
#